data_a098e61c1ad20e9534a3aafd513ef3ee
#
_entry.id   a098e61c1ad20e9534a3aafd513ef3ee
#
_cell.length_a   1.000
_cell.length_b   1.000
_cell.length_c   1.000
_cell.angle_alpha   90.00
_cell.angle_beta   90.00
_cell.angle_gamma   90.00
#
_symmetry.space_group_name_H-M   'P 1'
#
loop_
_entity.id
_entity.type
_entity.pdbx_description
1 polymer ?
#
loop_
_entity_poly.entity_id
_entity_poly.type
_entity_poly.pdbx_seq_one_letter_code
_entity_poly.pdbx_strand_id
1 'polypeptide(L)'
;MTASEDDNYIDGDVFHSGESRIYRREESPEDLYFKESSHMARVVYQRAHENWDFPEDDPKHGSGYNYCKWITSEQPGTAENFSFNSNLNAMIESSLEPYASLGWHTHYDTEEYYYVLAGSIYVECRDENGSTYGRELHSGDLHRIKKGMSHYAIAGSEGVKFVAVIIKAV
;
A
#
# COMPACT_ATOMS: atom_id res chain seq x y z
N MET A 1 -5.21 13.48 -9.04
CA MET A 1 -3.85 14.04 -8.78
C MET A 1 -2.97 13.64 -9.93
N THR A 2 -2.44 14.56 -10.69
CA THR A 2 -1.35 14.24 -11.61
C THR A 2 -0.08 14.14 -10.78
N ALA A 3 0.72 13.08 -10.97
CA ALA A 3 2.05 13.02 -10.40
C ALA A 3 2.78 14.31 -10.75
N SER A 4 3.42 14.96 -9.78
CA SER A 4 4.23 16.13 -10.05
C SER A 4 5.46 15.67 -10.86
N GLU A 5 5.95 16.50 -11.78
CA GLU A 5 7.11 16.19 -12.63
C GLU A 5 8.40 15.87 -11.82
N ASP A 6 8.40 16.12 -10.51
CA ASP A 6 9.52 15.86 -9.61
C ASP A 6 9.52 14.46 -8.96
N ASP A 7 8.48 13.66 -9.18
CA ASP A 7 8.38 12.35 -8.56
C ASP A 7 8.96 11.27 -9.46
N ASN A 8 10.19 10.88 -9.21
CA ASN A 8 10.85 9.74 -9.87
C ASN A 8 10.25 8.42 -9.40
N TYR A 9 9.03 8.11 -9.87
CA TYR A 9 8.41 6.81 -9.64
C TYR A 9 9.02 5.76 -10.57
N ILE A 10 9.23 4.58 -10.04
CA ILE A 10 9.70 3.42 -10.78
C ILE A 10 8.51 2.47 -10.93
N ASP A 11 8.28 2.00 -12.15
CA ASP A 11 7.30 0.94 -12.39
C ASP A 11 7.73 -0.31 -11.63
N GLY A 12 6.84 -0.84 -10.80
CA GLY A 12 7.13 -2.02 -10.02
C GLY A 12 5.87 -2.79 -9.68
N ASP A 13 5.99 -4.09 -9.68
CA ASP A 13 5.02 -5.02 -9.17
C ASP A 13 5.65 -5.81 -8.02
N VAL A 14 5.57 -5.25 -6.83
CA VAL A 14 6.15 -5.87 -5.62
C VAL A 14 5.33 -7.08 -5.16
N PHE A 15 4.06 -7.13 -5.55
CA PHE A 15 3.13 -8.13 -5.03
C PHE A 15 2.94 -9.34 -5.96
N HIS A 16 3.27 -9.23 -7.24
CA HIS A 16 2.96 -10.25 -8.23
C HIS A 16 4.15 -10.87 -8.98
N SER A 17 5.25 -10.16 -9.19
CA SER A 17 6.31 -10.66 -10.08
C SER A 17 7.60 -11.11 -9.40
N GLY A 18 7.81 -10.83 -8.14
CA GLY A 18 9.10 -11.08 -7.45
C GLY A 18 10.28 -10.29 -8.01
N GLU A 19 10.11 -9.58 -9.10
CA GLU A 19 11.11 -8.72 -9.73
C GLU A 19 10.77 -7.23 -9.56
N SER A 20 10.71 -6.76 -8.32
CA SER A 20 10.61 -5.32 -8.11
C SER A 20 11.93 -4.64 -8.44
N ARG A 21 11.94 -3.80 -9.44
CA ARG A 21 13.06 -2.90 -9.74
C ARG A 21 13.03 -1.70 -8.80
N ILE A 22 13.24 -1.94 -7.52
CA ILE A 22 13.33 -0.86 -6.57
C ILE A 22 14.77 -0.34 -6.57
N TYR A 23 14.89 0.96 -6.79
CA TYR A 23 16.17 1.62 -6.76
C TYR A 23 16.69 1.58 -5.31
N ARG A 24 17.74 0.76 -5.08
CA ARG A 24 18.46 0.78 -3.81
C ARG A 24 19.47 1.91 -3.88
N ARG A 25 19.33 2.88 -3.00
CA ARG A 25 20.40 3.81 -2.69
C ARG A 25 21.24 3.20 -1.58
N GLU A 26 22.57 3.40 -1.65
CA GLU A 26 23.43 3.12 -0.49
C GLU A 26 22.97 4.02 0.67
N GLU A 27 22.60 3.40 1.77
CA GLU A 27 22.18 4.10 2.97
C GLU A 27 23.41 4.53 3.77
N SER A 28 23.38 5.77 4.26
CA SER A 28 24.36 6.22 5.23
C SER A 28 23.98 5.74 6.63
N PRO A 29 24.90 5.65 7.60
CA PRO A 29 24.56 5.35 8.99
C PRO A 29 23.55 6.32 9.62
N GLU A 30 23.44 7.54 9.08
CA GLU A 30 22.49 8.56 9.52
C GLU A 30 21.06 8.25 9.10
N ASP A 31 20.85 7.53 7.98
CA ASP A 31 19.54 7.09 7.51
C ASP A 31 18.83 6.15 8.49
N LEU A 32 19.58 5.54 9.44
CA LEU A 32 19.01 4.78 10.55
C LEU A 32 18.14 5.63 11.49
N TYR A 33 18.41 6.92 11.57
CA TYR A 33 17.77 7.83 12.53
C TYR A 33 16.94 8.89 11.83
N PHE A 34 17.34 9.28 10.61
CA PHE A 34 16.71 10.36 9.86
C PHE A 34 16.60 9.97 8.40
N LYS A 35 15.40 10.01 7.85
CA LYS A 35 15.18 9.71 6.45
C LYS A 35 14.46 10.86 5.76
N GLU A 36 15.16 11.50 4.84
CA GLU A 36 14.57 12.55 4.02
C GLU A 36 13.65 11.96 2.94
N SER A 37 12.60 12.71 2.58
CA SER A 37 11.64 12.28 1.56
C SER A 37 12.29 11.96 0.21
N SER A 38 13.38 12.66 -0.14
CA SER A 38 14.18 12.41 -1.35
C SER A 38 14.89 11.05 -1.36
N HIS A 39 15.05 10.43 -0.18
CA HIS A 39 15.69 9.12 -0.01
C HIS A 39 14.68 7.96 0.07
N MET A 40 13.39 8.26 0.05
CA MET A 40 12.35 7.24 0.05
C MET A 40 12.11 6.73 -1.36
N ALA A 41 12.05 5.42 -1.53
CA ALA A 41 11.72 4.81 -2.81
C ALA A 41 10.28 5.18 -3.22
N ARG A 42 10.12 5.53 -4.50
CA ARG A 42 8.83 5.83 -5.09
C ARG A 42 8.53 4.82 -6.17
N VAL A 43 7.42 4.13 -6.04
CA VAL A 43 7.01 3.06 -6.94
C VAL A 43 5.58 3.30 -7.38
N VAL A 44 5.33 3.16 -8.66
CA VAL A 44 3.99 3.18 -9.23
C VAL A 44 3.54 1.74 -9.50
N TYR A 45 2.38 1.39 -9.00
CA TYR A 45 1.74 0.11 -9.27
C TYR A 45 0.53 0.33 -10.15
N GLN A 46 0.51 -0.31 -11.30
CA GLN A 46 -0.70 -0.44 -12.09
C GLN A 46 -1.45 -1.67 -11.60
N ARG A 47 -2.76 -1.52 -11.28
CA ARG A 47 -3.60 -2.60 -10.77
C ARG A 47 -3.00 -3.27 -9.53
N ALA A 48 -2.68 -2.48 -8.51
CA ALA A 48 -2.11 -3.01 -7.26
C ALA A 48 -3.03 -4.09 -6.67
N HIS A 49 -2.43 -5.22 -6.26
CA HIS A 49 -3.13 -6.43 -5.80
C HIS A 49 -4.10 -7.01 -6.84
N GLU A 50 -3.70 -7.02 -8.13
CA GLU A 50 -4.51 -7.58 -9.21
C GLU A 50 -4.97 -9.02 -8.87
N ASN A 51 -6.28 -9.26 -8.96
CA ASN A 51 -6.87 -10.54 -8.60
C ASN A 51 -7.76 -11.07 -9.75
N TRP A 52 -7.27 -12.09 -10.44
CA TRP A 52 -7.90 -12.71 -11.61
C TRP A 52 -9.12 -13.58 -11.28
N ASP A 53 -9.45 -13.77 -10.00
CA ASP A 53 -10.71 -14.41 -9.59
C ASP A 53 -11.93 -13.49 -9.81
N PHE A 54 -11.69 -12.21 -10.10
CA PHE A 54 -12.71 -11.19 -10.38
C PHE A 54 -12.62 -10.69 -11.82
N PRO A 55 -13.75 -10.31 -12.45
CA PRO A 55 -13.76 -9.65 -13.76
C PRO A 55 -12.95 -8.34 -13.77
N GLU A 56 -12.39 -7.97 -14.92
CA GLU A 56 -11.56 -6.75 -15.04
C GLU A 56 -12.34 -5.44 -14.73
N ASP A 57 -13.65 -5.44 -14.85
CA ASP A 57 -14.54 -4.32 -14.52
C ASP A 57 -15.02 -4.31 -13.06
N ASP A 58 -14.70 -5.36 -12.28
CA ASP A 58 -14.95 -5.38 -10.84
C ASP A 58 -13.78 -4.70 -10.10
N PRO A 59 -14.05 -3.73 -9.20
CA PRO A 59 -12.97 -3.08 -8.43
C PRO A 59 -12.16 -4.06 -7.57
N LYS A 60 -12.68 -5.25 -7.28
CA LYS A 60 -11.97 -6.33 -6.60
C LYS A 60 -10.87 -6.97 -7.43
N HIS A 61 -10.89 -6.76 -8.76
CA HIS A 61 -9.80 -7.14 -9.64
C HIS A 61 -8.53 -6.31 -9.39
N GLY A 62 -8.69 -5.05 -9.00
CA GLY A 62 -7.64 -4.05 -8.96
C GLY A 62 -7.61 -3.22 -10.24
N SER A 63 -7.56 -1.89 -10.12
CA SER A 63 -7.62 -0.99 -11.28
C SER A 63 -6.87 0.33 -11.05
N GLY A 64 -6.47 0.98 -12.14
CA GLY A 64 -5.83 2.29 -12.11
C GLY A 64 -4.42 2.23 -11.51
N TYR A 65 -3.96 3.39 -11.02
CA TYR A 65 -2.60 3.54 -10.51
C TYR A 65 -2.58 3.83 -9.01
N ASN A 66 -1.62 3.20 -8.33
CA ASN A 66 -1.27 3.48 -6.95
C ASN A 66 0.18 3.99 -6.90
N TYR A 67 0.36 5.21 -6.44
CA TYR A 67 1.66 5.85 -6.27
C TYR A 67 2.11 5.68 -4.83
N CYS A 68 3.12 4.86 -4.61
CA CYS A 68 3.65 4.50 -3.31
C CYS A 68 4.98 5.18 -3.04
N LYS A 69 5.09 5.80 -1.87
CA LYS A 69 6.36 6.22 -1.31
C LYS A 69 6.66 5.33 -0.10
N TRP A 70 7.69 4.51 -0.22
CA TRP A 70 8.14 3.60 0.83
C TRP A 70 8.91 4.38 1.88
N ILE A 71 8.24 4.69 2.99
CA ILE A 71 8.84 5.44 4.09
C ILE A 71 9.90 4.58 4.77
N THR A 72 9.56 3.34 5.09
CA THR A 72 10.49 2.35 5.64
C THR A 72 9.96 0.94 5.42
N SER A 73 10.84 -0.06 5.27
CA SER A 73 10.43 -1.44 5.02
C SER A 73 11.53 -2.45 5.31
N GLU A 74 11.13 -3.64 5.82
CA GLU A 74 11.95 -4.85 5.85
C GLU A 74 11.67 -5.80 4.68
N GLN A 75 10.68 -5.50 3.82
CA GLN A 75 10.32 -6.40 2.73
C GLN A 75 11.48 -6.56 1.74
N PRO A 76 11.83 -7.79 1.33
CA PRO A 76 12.81 -8.01 0.28
C PRO A 76 12.41 -7.28 -1.00
N GLY A 77 13.37 -6.60 -1.62
CA GLY A 77 13.12 -5.86 -2.84
C GLY A 77 12.62 -4.44 -2.66
N THR A 78 12.22 -4.01 -1.47
CA THR A 78 12.00 -2.61 -1.14
C THR A 78 13.32 -1.88 -0.86
N ALA A 79 13.31 -0.55 -0.84
CA ALA A 79 14.53 0.26 -0.84
C ALA A 79 15.45 0.10 0.37
N GLU A 80 15.07 -0.71 1.35
CA GLU A 80 15.78 -0.81 2.61
C GLU A 80 16.18 -2.24 2.96
N ASN A 81 17.39 -2.38 3.51
CA ASN A 81 17.86 -3.63 4.09
C ASN A 81 17.81 -3.58 5.63
N PHE A 82 16.83 -2.86 6.19
CA PHE A 82 16.69 -2.79 7.63
C PHE A 82 16.03 -4.02 8.19
N SER A 83 16.63 -4.56 9.23
CA SER A 83 15.95 -5.45 10.15
C SER A 83 15.50 -4.63 11.35
N PHE A 84 14.18 -4.46 11.51
CA PHE A 84 13.66 -3.77 12.69
C PHE A 84 13.70 -4.67 13.92
N ASN A 85 14.06 -4.09 15.07
CA ASN A 85 13.93 -4.75 16.36
C ASN A 85 12.48 -4.74 16.89
N SER A 86 11.51 -4.73 15.99
CA SER A 86 10.09 -4.67 16.29
C SER A 86 9.29 -5.50 15.28
N ASN A 87 7.98 -5.59 15.46
CA ASN A 87 7.09 -6.26 14.52
C ASN A 87 6.72 -5.37 13.31
N LEU A 88 7.22 -4.14 13.21
CA LEU A 88 7.01 -3.31 12.03
C LEU A 88 7.57 -4.02 10.80
N ASN A 89 6.78 -4.10 9.75
CA ASN A 89 7.20 -4.64 8.46
C ASN A 89 7.43 -3.53 7.44
N ALA A 90 6.49 -2.60 7.33
CA ALA A 90 6.61 -1.46 6.43
C ALA A 90 5.73 -0.28 6.84
N MET A 91 6.11 0.93 6.42
CA MET A 91 5.26 2.11 6.36
C MET A 91 5.31 2.67 4.94
N ILE A 92 4.14 2.92 4.35
CA ILE A 92 4.01 3.36 2.97
C ILE A 92 3.04 4.54 2.92
N GLU A 93 3.43 5.65 2.29
CA GLU A 93 2.48 6.66 1.86
C GLU A 93 1.96 6.25 0.49
N SER A 94 0.66 6.10 0.37
CA SER A 94 -0.03 5.60 -0.82
C SER A 94 -0.99 6.64 -1.35
N SER A 95 -1.02 6.83 -2.67
CA SER A 95 -1.97 7.71 -3.34
C SER A 95 -2.62 6.97 -4.50
N LEU A 96 -3.92 6.77 -4.42
CA LEU A 96 -4.72 6.20 -5.51
C LEU A 96 -5.36 7.32 -6.34
N GLU A 97 -5.31 7.17 -7.65
CA GLU A 97 -6.08 8.01 -8.56
C GLU A 97 -7.58 7.91 -8.30
N PRO A 98 -8.38 8.87 -8.77
CA PRO A 98 -9.84 8.76 -8.73
C PRO A 98 -10.33 7.41 -9.29
N TYR A 99 -11.12 6.70 -8.49
CA TYR A 99 -11.69 5.38 -8.80
C TYR A 99 -10.68 4.24 -9.00
N ALA A 100 -9.38 4.47 -8.80
CA ALA A 100 -8.41 3.37 -8.75
C ALA A 100 -8.66 2.48 -7.55
N SER A 101 -8.40 1.19 -7.68
CA SER A 101 -8.63 0.22 -6.62
C SER A 101 -7.41 -0.64 -6.33
N LEU A 102 -7.29 -1.04 -5.07
CA LEU A 102 -6.45 -2.14 -4.61
C LEU A 102 -7.32 -3.40 -4.68
N GLY A 103 -6.91 -4.40 -5.45
CA GLY A 103 -7.67 -5.62 -5.66
C GLY A 103 -7.88 -6.42 -4.36
N TRP A 104 -8.77 -7.40 -4.43
CA TRP A 104 -9.07 -8.26 -3.29
C TRP A 104 -7.88 -9.14 -2.91
N HIS A 105 -7.36 -8.99 -1.70
CA HIS A 105 -6.21 -9.74 -1.21
C HIS A 105 -6.34 -10.11 0.28
N THR A 106 -5.51 -11.06 0.72
CA THR A 106 -5.53 -11.62 2.08
C THR A 106 -4.20 -11.35 2.78
N HIS A 107 -4.28 -10.95 4.04
CA HIS A 107 -3.13 -10.78 4.92
C HIS A 107 -2.81 -12.07 5.67
N TYR A 108 -1.93 -12.91 5.12
CA TYR A 108 -1.60 -14.23 5.72
C TYR A 108 -0.71 -14.12 6.96
N ASP A 109 0.26 -13.19 6.95
CA ASP A 109 1.32 -13.09 7.96
C ASP A 109 1.43 -11.69 8.58
N THR A 110 0.55 -10.77 8.18
CA THR A 110 0.61 -9.38 8.61
C THR A 110 -0.75 -8.86 9.08
N GLU A 111 -0.72 -7.79 9.86
CA GLU A 111 -1.82 -6.86 10.04
C GLU A 111 -1.49 -5.56 9.29
N GLU A 112 -2.50 -4.86 8.79
CA GLU A 112 -2.31 -3.59 8.09
C GLU A 112 -3.30 -2.54 8.58
N TYR A 113 -2.85 -1.29 8.58
CA TYR A 113 -3.61 -0.12 9.00
C TYR A 113 -3.54 0.94 7.92
N TYR A 114 -4.69 1.46 7.45
CA TYR A 114 -4.77 2.64 6.58
C TYR A 114 -5.21 3.84 7.38
N TYR A 115 -4.39 4.85 7.49
CA TYR A 115 -4.78 6.14 8.04
C TYR A 115 -4.95 7.14 6.89
N VAL A 116 -6.18 7.59 6.65
CA VAL A 116 -6.52 8.46 5.53
C VAL A 116 -6.06 9.88 5.81
N LEU A 117 -5.26 10.44 4.90
CA LEU A 117 -4.73 11.80 4.98
C LEU A 117 -5.57 12.80 4.18
N ALA A 118 -6.07 12.40 3.00
CA ALA A 118 -6.86 13.26 2.12
C ALA A 118 -7.72 12.41 1.16
N GLY A 119 -8.81 12.98 0.67
CA GLY A 119 -9.75 12.31 -0.21
C GLY A 119 -10.63 11.31 0.54
N SER A 120 -11.17 10.32 -0.19
CA SER A 120 -11.96 9.23 0.40
C SER A 120 -11.62 7.89 -0.23
N ILE A 121 -11.88 6.82 0.53
CA ILE A 121 -11.68 5.44 0.12
C ILE A 121 -12.80 4.58 0.68
N TYR A 122 -13.45 3.79 -0.18
CA TYR A 122 -14.32 2.72 0.28
C TYR A 122 -13.50 1.47 0.48
N VAL A 123 -13.64 0.84 1.64
CA VAL A 123 -12.98 -0.43 1.97
C VAL A 123 -14.05 -1.47 2.29
N GLU A 124 -13.94 -2.65 1.70
CA GLU A 124 -14.72 -3.83 2.09
C GLU A 124 -13.74 -4.89 2.59
N CYS A 125 -14.03 -5.45 3.77
CA CYS A 125 -13.24 -6.52 4.36
C CYS A 125 -14.10 -7.73 4.70
N ARG A 126 -13.48 -8.90 4.69
CA ARG A 126 -14.09 -10.16 5.13
C ARG A 126 -13.29 -10.73 6.28
N ASP A 127 -13.98 -11.05 7.36
CA ASP A 127 -13.38 -11.67 8.53
C ASP A 127 -13.17 -13.19 8.34
N GLU A 128 -12.53 -13.81 9.32
CA GLU A 128 -12.25 -15.25 9.35
C GLU A 128 -13.49 -16.14 9.36
N ASN A 129 -14.66 -15.58 9.75
CA ASN A 129 -15.94 -16.27 9.77
C ASN A 129 -16.71 -16.09 8.43
N GLY A 130 -16.16 -15.36 7.49
CA GLY A 130 -16.75 -15.05 6.20
C GLY A 130 -17.73 -13.88 6.20
N SER A 131 -17.88 -13.17 7.33
CA SER A 131 -18.72 -11.97 7.41
C SER A 131 -18.04 -10.80 6.70
N THR A 132 -18.81 -10.06 5.92
CA THR A 132 -18.32 -8.94 5.11
C THR A 132 -18.80 -7.61 5.69
N TYR A 133 -17.89 -6.65 5.78
CA TYR A 133 -18.11 -5.30 6.28
C TYR A 133 -17.54 -4.29 5.28
N GLY A 134 -18.30 -3.24 4.97
CA GLY A 134 -17.85 -2.20 4.06
C GLY A 134 -18.13 -0.81 4.61
N ARG A 135 -17.22 0.14 4.37
CA ARG A 135 -17.38 1.53 4.77
C ARG A 135 -16.56 2.47 3.90
N GLU A 136 -17.13 3.63 3.62
CA GLU A 136 -16.36 4.76 3.11
C GLU A 136 -15.65 5.48 4.25
N LEU A 137 -14.37 5.77 4.06
CA LEU A 137 -13.48 6.46 4.98
C LEU A 137 -13.01 7.76 4.37
N HIS A 138 -12.84 8.77 5.24
CA HIS A 138 -12.40 10.11 4.90
C HIS A 138 -11.15 10.50 5.69
N SER A 139 -10.59 11.67 5.41
CA SER A 139 -9.43 12.19 6.15
C SER A 139 -9.63 12.11 7.67
N GLY A 140 -8.66 11.51 8.36
CA GLY A 140 -8.67 11.25 9.79
C GLY A 140 -9.23 9.89 10.21
N ASP A 141 -9.84 9.14 9.29
CA ASP A 141 -10.37 7.80 9.58
C ASP A 141 -9.28 6.73 9.47
N LEU A 142 -9.54 5.61 10.16
CA LEU A 142 -8.65 4.46 10.20
C LEU A 142 -9.38 3.20 9.73
N HIS A 143 -8.78 2.46 8.80
CA HIS A 143 -9.07 1.05 8.52
C HIS A 143 -8.02 0.15 9.16
N ARG A 144 -8.44 -1.02 9.60
CA ARG A 144 -7.54 -2.06 10.10
C ARG A 144 -7.95 -3.41 9.54
N ILE A 145 -6.99 -4.14 9.01
CA ILE A 145 -7.13 -5.54 8.61
C ILE A 145 -6.22 -6.42 9.45
N LYS A 146 -6.74 -7.53 9.96
CA LYS A 146 -5.99 -8.49 10.77
C LYS A 146 -5.46 -9.63 9.90
N LYS A 147 -4.47 -10.33 10.44
CA LYS A 147 -4.02 -11.63 9.91
C LYS A 147 -5.19 -12.58 9.64
N GLY A 148 -5.17 -13.24 8.50
CA GLY A 148 -6.21 -14.17 8.06
C GLY A 148 -7.43 -13.51 7.40
N MET A 149 -7.57 -12.19 7.48
CA MET A 149 -8.66 -11.45 6.85
C MET A 149 -8.30 -10.99 5.44
N SER A 150 -9.32 -10.72 4.64
CA SER A 150 -9.18 -10.22 3.26
C SER A 150 -9.89 -8.89 3.11
N HIS A 151 -9.39 -8.05 2.22
CA HIS A 151 -10.03 -6.80 1.85
C HIS A 151 -9.73 -6.36 0.41
N TYR A 152 -10.49 -5.39 -0.07
CA TYR A 152 -10.15 -4.52 -1.19
C TYR A 152 -10.51 -3.08 -0.85
N ALA A 153 -10.00 -2.13 -1.63
CA ALA A 153 -10.29 -0.73 -1.45
C ALA A 153 -10.41 -0.02 -2.79
N ILE A 154 -11.29 0.97 -2.90
CA ILE A 154 -11.46 1.82 -4.07
C ILE A 154 -11.50 3.29 -3.68
N ALA A 155 -10.71 4.11 -4.36
CA ALA A 155 -10.68 5.56 -4.14
C ALA A 155 -11.97 6.24 -4.60
N GLY A 156 -12.36 7.29 -3.90
CA GLY A 156 -13.46 8.16 -4.31
C GLY A 156 -13.13 9.02 -5.52
N SER A 157 -14.05 9.93 -5.88
CA SER A 157 -13.96 10.79 -7.08
C SER A 157 -12.78 11.76 -7.10
N GLU A 158 -12.22 12.09 -5.94
CA GLU A 158 -11.05 12.97 -5.80
C GLU A 158 -9.74 12.18 -5.60
N GLY A 159 -9.80 10.85 -5.68
CA GLY A 159 -8.71 9.98 -5.27
C GLY A 159 -8.58 9.91 -3.75
N VAL A 160 -7.53 9.27 -3.28
CA VAL A 160 -7.23 9.17 -1.86
C VAL A 160 -5.73 9.21 -1.62
N LYS A 161 -5.33 9.78 -0.49
CA LYS A 161 -3.98 9.67 0.07
C LYS A 161 -4.07 9.11 1.48
N PHE A 162 -3.28 8.09 1.79
CA PHE A 162 -3.25 7.45 3.11
C PHE A 162 -1.86 6.95 3.45
N VAL A 163 -1.62 6.69 4.72
CA VAL A 163 -0.45 5.93 5.18
C VAL A 163 -0.90 4.51 5.49
N ALA A 164 -0.25 3.54 4.86
CA ALA A 164 -0.33 2.13 5.23
C ALA A 164 0.80 1.80 6.22
N VAL A 165 0.43 1.17 7.34
CA VAL A 165 1.37 0.61 8.31
C VAL A 165 1.16 -0.90 8.36
N ILE A 166 2.20 -1.64 8.02
CA ILE A 166 2.17 -3.11 7.95
C ILE A 166 2.99 -3.66 9.11
N ILE A 167 2.37 -4.55 9.89
CA ILE A 167 2.96 -5.16 11.09
C ILE A 167 2.97 -6.67 10.92
N LYS A 168 4.11 -7.31 11.20
CA LYS A 168 4.19 -8.78 11.26
C LYS A 168 3.27 -9.29 12.38
N ALA A 169 2.34 -10.16 12.03
CA ALA A 169 1.46 -10.75 13.01
C ALA A 169 2.20 -11.85 13.79
N VAL A 170 2.03 -11.88 15.10
CA VAL A 170 2.61 -12.86 16.02
C VAL A 170 1.71 -14.09 16.07
#